data_a8ceb99688b556776580b327b744e1f4
#
_entry.id   a8ceb99688b556776580b327b744e1f4
#
_cell.length_a   1.000
_cell.length_b   1.000
_cell.length_c   1.000
_cell.angle_alpha   90.00
_cell.angle_beta   90.00
_cell.angle_gamma   90.00
#
_symmetry.space_group_name_H-M   'P 1'
#
loop_
_entity.id
_entity.type
_entity.pdbx_description
1 polymer ?
#
loop_
_entity_poly.entity_id
_entity_poly.type
_entity_poly.pdbx_seq_one_letter_code
_entity_poly.pdbx_strand_id
1 'polypeptide(L)'
;LHLHFTGSMRRGTLIELAGTHRIRLPEAFSADWPPRLRGTDERGWFRFQRLYDSARAVLRTEADVRRLITEMAQDDLAEGSGWLEFQVDPSGYAGRFDGVTAFTELVLDATASACAATGIGIGVIIAANRTKHPLEARTAARLAAGYAGRGVVGFGLSSDERRGTAAEFAPAFKIAARAGLLSVPHGGELEGPASVQACLDELNADRIGHGVAAAADPSLLDRLAGRQTTLEVCPASNVALGVAAAPADVPLLRLLAAGIPVALGADDPLLFGARLTAQYEVARAVHGLSDEWLAELARMSVRGSAAPPAVKARLMSGIDAWLSAPAPAPTRPSGDHGVLCTDKDTPDRP
;
A
#
# COMPACT_ATOMS: atom_id res chain seq x y z
N LEU A 1 -4.76 -2.96 2.44
CA LEU A 1 -5.42 -1.67 2.75
C LEU A 1 -4.56 -0.45 2.41
N HIS A 2 -3.25 -0.59 2.34
CA HIS A 2 -2.29 0.48 2.07
C HIS A 2 -1.68 0.31 0.69
N LEU A 3 -2.19 1.07 -0.27
CA LEU A 3 -1.73 1.08 -1.66
C LEU A 3 -1.88 2.48 -2.24
N HIS A 4 -0.88 2.96 -2.97
CA HIS A 4 -0.93 4.24 -3.65
C HIS A 4 -1.26 4.09 -5.13
N PHE A 5 -2.10 4.99 -5.64
CA PHE A 5 -2.63 4.96 -7.00
C PHE A 5 -1.54 4.80 -8.07
N THR A 6 -0.59 5.74 -8.17
CA THR A 6 0.51 5.62 -9.15
C THR A 6 1.46 4.47 -8.82
N GLY A 7 1.74 4.25 -7.53
CA GLY A 7 2.66 3.21 -7.06
C GLY A 7 2.19 1.78 -7.31
N SER A 8 0.89 1.58 -7.56
CA SER A 8 0.32 0.28 -7.92
C SER A 8 0.55 -0.12 -9.38
N MET A 9 1.02 0.79 -10.23
CA MET A 9 1.22 0.57 -11.67
C MET A 9 2.19 -0.61 -11.91
N ARG A 10 1.84 -1.47 -12.87
CA ARG A 10 2.77 -2.50 -13.33
C ARG A 10 3.96 -1.86 -14.04
N ARG A 11 5.18 -2.35 -13.81
CA ARG A 11 6.38 -1.87 -14.52
C ARG A 11 6.22 -1.94 -16.05
N GLY A 12 5.64 -3.01 -16.57
CA GLY A 12 5.38 -3.16 -18.00
C GLY A 12 4.49 -2.05 -18.54
N THR A 13 3.41 -1.73 -17.82
CA THR A 13 2.48 -0.64 -18.16
C THR A 13 3.16 0.72 -18.13
N LEU A 14 4.00 0.99 -17.10
CA LEU A 14 4.81 2.21 -17.05
C LEU A 14 5.67 2.38 -18.31
N ILE A 15 6.40 1.33 -18.72
CA ILE A 15 7.30 1.37 -19.88
C ILE A 15 6.50 1.58 -21.18
N GLU A 16 5.40 0.88 -21.36
CA GLU A 16 4.53 0.97 -22.51
C GLU A 16 3.92 2.37 -22.65
N LEU A 17 3.32 2.90 -21.59
CA LEU A 17 2.73 4.24 -21.58
C LEU A 17 3.78 5.32 -21.79
N ALA A 18 4.98 5.17 -21.22
CA ALA A 18 6.08 6.10 -21.47
C ALA A 18 6.46 6.13 -22.96
N GLY A 19 6.52 4.96 -23.61
CA GLY A 19 6.74 4.85 -25.05
C GLY A 19 5.62 5.51 -25.85
N THR A 20 4.37 5.21 -25.55
CA THR A 20 3.17 5.77 -26.20
C THR A 20 3.14 7.30 -26.11
N HIS A 21 3.44 7.84 -24.94
CA HIS A 21 3.40 9.29 -24.69
C HIS A 21 4.73 9.99 -24.91
N ARG A 22 5.76 9.27 -25.41
CA ARG A 22 7.11 9.77 -25.68
C ARG A 22 7.75 10.45 -24.45
N ILE A 23 7.57 9.82 -23.29
CA ILE A 23 8.13 10.29 -22.02
C ILE A 23 9.42 9.51 -21.74
N ARG A 24 10.50 10.24 -21.47
CA ARG A 24 11.76 9.62 -21.04
C ARG A 24 11.68 9.25 -19.56
N LEU A 25 11.76 7.97 -19.27
CA LEU A 25 11.83 7.47 -17.90
C LEU A 25 13.26 7.56 -17.33
N PRO A 26 13.39 7.74 -16.00
CA PRO A 26 14.66 7.50 -15.30
C PRO A 26 15.17 6.08 -15.53
N GLU A 27 16.49 5.94 -15.63
CA GLU A 27 17.16 4.64 -15.85
C GLU A 27 16.83 3.60 -14.76
N ALA A 28 16.56 4.04 -13.55
CA ALA A 28 16.16 3.19 -12.43
C ALA A 28 14.94 2.29 -12.71
N PHE A 29 14.08 2.64 -13.69
CA PHE A 29 12.98 1.78 -14.11
C PHE A 29 13.36 0.71 -15.13
N SER A 30 14.50 0.86 -15.80
CA SER A 30 14.93 -0.03 -16.88
C SER A 30 16.13 -0.92 -16.53
N ALA A 31 17.11 -0.43 -15.76
CA ALA A 31 18.33 -1.14 -15.47
C ALA A 31 18.19 -2.12 -14.29
N ASP A 32 18.05 -1.59 -13.07
CA ASP A 32 17.99 -2.38 -11.84
C ASP A 32 16.63 -2.19 -11.14
N TRP A 33 15.64 -3.00 -11.50
CA TRP A 33 14.35 -2.97 -10.85
C TRP A 33 14.24 -4.08 -9.78
N PRO A 34 13.67 -3.81 -8.58
CA PRO A 34 13.19 -2.51 -8.08
C PRO A 34 14.34 -1.53 -7.82
N PRO A 35 14.06 -0.20 -7.94
CA PRO A 35 15.09 0.82 -7.76
C PRO A 35 15.65 0.80 -6.32
N ARG A 36 16.95 1.05 -6.18
CA ARG A 36 17.57 1.23 -4.86
C ARG A 36 17.20 2.59 -4.30
N LEU A 37 16.42 2.59 -3.24
CA LEU A 37 15.85 3.78 -2.61
C LEU A 37 16.44 4.01 -1.23
N ARG A 38 16.22 5.19 -0.72
CA ARG A 38 16.43 5.57 0.67
C ARG A 38 15.55 6.78 0.96
N GLY A 39 14.62 6.65 1.93
CA GLY A 39 13.69 7.73 2.29
C GLY A 39 14.05 8.48 3.55
N THR A 40 14.97 7.94 4.36
CA THR A 40 15.30 8.44 5.70
C THR A 40 16.05 9.78 5.72
N ASP A 41 16.57 10.25 4.59
CA ASP A 41 17.14 11.59 4.45
C ASP A 41 16.45 12.37 3.32
N GLU A 42 16.51 13.71 3.35
CA GLU A 42 15.83 14.57 2.38
C GLU A 42 16.26 14.31 0.93
N ARG A 43 17.55 14.03 0.69
CA ARG A 43 18.08 13.77 -0.65
C ARG A 43 17.55 12.44 -1.20
N GLY A 44 17.50 11.41 -0.36
CA GLY A 44 16.96 10.10 -0.71
C GLY A 44 15.46 10.16 -0.98
N TRP A 45 14.71 10.84 -0.11
CA TRP A 45 13.28 11.10 -0.31
C TRP A 45 13.01 11.85 -1.63
N PHE A 46 13.79 12.88 -1.92
CA PHE A 46 13.66 13.61 -3.18
C PHE A 46 13.88 12.73 -4.42
N ARG A 47 14.81 11.76 -4.34
CA ARG A 47 15.01 10.78 -5.43
C ARG A 47 13.79 9.85 -5.57
N PHE A 48 13.26 9.34 -4.46
CA PHE A 48 12.04 8.55 -4.45
C PHE A 48 10.87 9.32 -5.07
N GLN A 49 10.64 10.55 -4.61
CA GLN A 49 9.57 11.41 -5.13
C GLN A 49 9.71 11.68 -6.64
N ARG A 50 10.93 11.89 -7.13
CA ARG A 50 11.19 12.05 -8.57
C ARG A 50 10.83 10.81 -9.38
N LEU A 51 11.06 9.61 -8.88
CA LEU A 51 10.63 8.38 -9.55
C LEU A 51 9.12 8.27 -9.55
N TYR A 52 8.48 8.52 -8.42
CA TYR A 52 7.02 8.56 -8.31
C TYR A 52 6.39 9.56 -9.30
N ASP A 53 6.93 10.78 -9.37
CA ASP A 53 6.45 11.82 -10.29
C ASP A 53 6.68 11.45 -11.75
N SER A 54 7.78 10.76 -12.06
CA SER A 54 8.03 10.24 -13.42
C SER A 54 7.01 9.17 -13.81
N ALA A 55 6.64 8.30 -12.88
CA ALA A 55 5.57 7.33 -13.10
C ALA A 55 4.20 8.00 -13.24
N ARG A 56 3.89 8.99 -12.38
CA ARG A 56 2.67 9.80 -12.49
C ARG A 56 2.57 10.51 -13.85
N ALA A 57 3.68 10.93 -14.42
CA ALA A 57 3.72 11.68 -15.67
C ALA A 57 3.24 10.89 -16.90
N VAL A 58 3.26 9.55 -16.86
CA VAL A 58 2.81 8.72 -17.99
C VAL A 58 1.29 8.61 -18.09
N LEU A 59 0.56 8.94 -17.03
CA LEU A 59 -0.90 8.96 -17.03
C LEU A 59 -1.39 10.24 -17.71
N ARG A 60 -1.77 10.15 -18.97
CA ARG A 60 -2.11 11.27 -19.84
C ARG A 60 -3.56 11.29 -20.29
N THR A 61 -4.19 10.13 -20.36
CA THR A 61 -5.54 9.95 -20.89
C THR A 61 -6.42 9.22 -19.89
N GLU A 62 -7.74 9.33 -20.05
CA GLU A 62 -8.70 8.54 -19.26
C GLU A 62 -8.44 7.03 -19.40
N ALA A 63 -8.08 6.57 -20.60
CA ALA A 63 -7.76 5.18 -20.86
C ALA A 63 -6.58 4.69 -20.01
N ASP A 64 -5.55 5.53 -19.80
CA ASP A 64 -4.40 5.18 -18.93
C ASP A 64 -4.85 5.01 -17.47
N VAL A 65 -5.71 5.90 -16.97
CA VAL A 65 -6.27 5.85 -15.61
C VAL A 65 -7.13 4.59 -15.44
N ARG A 66 -8.01 4.31 -16.38
CA ARG A 66 -8.88 3.12 -16.37
C ARG A 66 -8.05 1.84 -16.40
N ARG A 67 -7.03 1.79 -17.24
CA ARG A 67 -6.10 0.67 -17.33
C ARG A 67 -5.39 0.43 -15.99
N LEU A 68 -4.83 1.47 -15.39
CA LEU A 68 -4.15 1.36 -14.10
C LEU A 68 -5.06 0.77 -13.02
N ILE A 69 -6.28 1.27 -12.87
CA ILE A 69 -7.23 0.79 -11.86
C ILE A 69 -7.66 -0.66 -12.14
N THR A 70 -7.88 -1.00 -13.41
CA THR A 70 -8.22 -2.37 -13.80
C THR A 70 -7.09 -3.34 -13.48
N GLU A 71 -5.85 -2.99 -13.84
CA GLU A 71 -4.67 -3.80 -13.56
C GLU A 71 -4.42 -3.95 -12.05
N MET A 72 -4.59 -2.88 -11.27
CA MET A 72 -4.49 -2.90 -9.82
C MET A 72 -5.52 -3.87 -9.20
N ALA A 73 -6.77 -3.83 -9.66
CA ALA A 73 -7.83 -4.73 -9.20
C ALA A 73 -7.53 -6.20 -9.55
N GLN A 74 -7.03 -6.46 -10.77
CA GLN A 74 -6.64 -7.79 -11.23
C GLN A 74 -5.48 -8.35 -10.41
N ASP A 75 -4.46 -7.53 -10.14
CA ASP A 75 -3.27 -7.93 -9.39
C ASP A 75 -3.64 -8.27 -7.95
N ASP A 76 -4.44 -7.43 -7.28
CA ASP A 76 -4.87 -7.69 -5.91
C ASP A 76 -5.76 -8.92 -5.80
N LEU A 77 -6.66 -9.12 -6.78
CA LEU A 77 -7.46 -10.36 -6.85
C LEU A 77 -6.58 -11.60 -7.02
N ALA A 78 -5.55 -11.52 -7.88
CA ALA A 78 -4.59 -12.62 -8.08
C ALA A 78 -3.76 -12.91 -6.83
N GLU A 79 -3.52 -11.90 -5.98
CA GLU A 79 -2.87 -12.01 -4.67
C GLU A 79 -3.82 -12.53 -3.56
N GLY A 80 -5.08 -12.85 -3.88
CA GLY A 80 -6.07 -13.38 -2.95
C GLY A 80 -6.87 -12.32 -2.19
N SER A 81 -6.73 -11.03 -2.52
CA SER A 81 -7.53 -9.96 -1.91
C SER A 81 -8.99 -10.04 -2.37
N GLY A 82 -9.91 -9.86 -1.44
CA GLY A 82 -11.35 -9.73 -1.76
C GLY A 82 -11.89 -8.31 -1.52
N TRP A 83 -11.07 -7.42 -1.01
CA TRP A 83 -11.31 -6.00 -0.82
C TRP A 83 -10.00 -5.22 -0.89
N LEU A 84 -10.00 -4.14 -1.66
CA LEU A 84 -8.86 -3.26 -1.90
C LEU A 84 -9.18 -1.83 -1.48
N GLU A 85 -8.25 -1.15 -0.84
CA GLU A 85 -8.30 0.30 -0.63
C GLU A 85 -7.02 0.93 -1.15
N PHE A 86 -7.17 2.00 -1.93
CA PHE A 86 -6.02 2.74 -2.42
C PHE A 86 -6.14 4.24 -2.20
N GLN A 87 -5.01 4.89 -2.02
CA GLN A 87 -4.89 6.32 -1.79
C GLN A 87 -4.55 7.06 -3.08
N VAL A 88 -5.20 8.20 -3.29
CA VAL A 88 -4.91 9.09 -4.42
C VAL A 88 -4.98 10.55 -3.99
N ASP A 89 -3.95 11.36 -4.36
CA ASP A 89 -3.98 12.83 -4.31
C ASP A 89 -4.45 13.38 -5.68
N PRO A 90 -5.72 13.79 -5.83
CA PRO A 90 -6.22 14.28 -7.11
C PRO A 90 -5.50 15.53 -7.62
N SER A 91 -4.91 16.31 -6.72
CA SER A 91 -4.22 17.56 -7.10
C SER A 91 -2.97 17.32 -7.96
N GLY A 92 -2.36 16.11 -7.86
CA GLY A 92 -1.24 15.71 -8.69
C GLY A 92 -1.60 15.46 -10.16
N TYR A 93 -2.89 15.37 -10.49
CA TYR A 93 -3.41 15.04 -11.84
C TYR A 93 -4.27 16.17 -12.42
N ALA A 94 -4.73 17.11 -11.59
CA ALA A 94 -5.70 18.15 -11.95
C ALA A 94 -5.36 18.91 -13.24
N GLY A 95 -4.08 19.22 -13.46
CA GLY A 95 -3.64 19.95 -14.66
C GLY A 95 -3.73 19.18 -15.98
N ARG A 96 -4.02 17.86 -15.92
CA ARG A 96 -4.15 16.99 -17.09
C ARG A 96 -5.55 16.45 -17.32
N PHE A 97 -6.42 16.54 -16.30
CA PHE A 97 -7.75 15.94 -16.30
C PHE A 97 -8.84 16.94 -15.88
N ASP A 98 -8.77 18.17 -16.36
CA ASP A 98 -9.77 19.22 -16.17
C ASP A 98 -10.12 19.53 -14.70
N GLY A 99 -9.14 19.37 -13.80
CA GLY A 99 -9.27 19.69 -12.40
C GLY A 99 -9.47 18.48 -11.46
N VAL A 100 -9.47 18.76 -10.18
CA VAL A 100 -9.53 17.72 -9.12
C VAL A 100 -10.86 16.97 -9.13
N THR A 101 -11.97 17.65 -9.45
CA THR A 101 -13.30 17.06 -9.48
C THR A 101 -13.43 16.06 -10.64
N ALA A 102 -13.12 16.47 -11.86
CA ALA A 102 -13.20 15.61 -13.04
C ALA A 102 -12.27 14.39 -12.90
N PHE A 103 -11.06 14.59 -12.39
CA PHE A 103 -10.16 13.46 -12.13
C PHE A 103 -10.71 12.51 -11.07
N THR A 104 -11.30 13.01 -9.99
CA THR A 104 -11.91 12.17 -8.95
C THR A 104 -13.09 11.36 -9.51
N GLU A 105 -13.94 11.98 -10.31
CA GLU A 105 -15.07 11.30 -10.97
C GLU A 105 -14.58 10.21 -11.93
N LEU A 106 -13.53 10.47 -12.72
CA LEU A 106 -12.89 9.47 -13.56
C LEU A 106 -12.36 8.28 -12.75
N VAL A 107 -11.67 8.54 -11.62
CA VAL A 107 -11.16 7.48 -10.73
C VAL A 107 -12.30 6.65 -10.17
N LEU A 108 -13.38 7.28 -9.71
CA LEU A 108 -14.54 6.56 -9.14
C LEU A 108 -15.28 5.73 -10.20
N ASP A 109 -15.48 6.25 -11.39
CA ASP A 109 -16.10 5.52 -12.50
C ASP A 109 -15.23 4.34 -12.96
N ALA A 110 -13.91 4.56 -13.11
CA ALA A 110 -12.97 3.49 -13.41
C ALA A 110 -12.95 2.41 -12.33
N THR A 111 -13.04 2.80 -11.06
CA THR A 111 -13.12 1.90 -9.91
C THR A 111 -14.39 1.05 -9.97
N ALA A 112 -15.55 1.67 -10.23
CA ALA A 112 -16.82 0.95 -10.37
C ALA A 112 -16.77 -0.06 -11.54
N SER A 113 -16.16 0.33 -12.66
CA SER A 113 -15.96 -0.53 -13.82
C SER A 113 -15.05 -1.72 -13.49
N ALA A 114 -13.94 -1.48 -12.78
CA ALA A 114 -13.01 -2.52 -12.36
C ALA A 114 -13.66 -3.51 -11.36
N CYS A 115 -14.45 -3.00 -10.39
CA CYS A 115 -15.23 -3.84 -9.48
C CYS A 115 -16.20 -4.77 -10.25
N ALA A 116 -16.92 -4.22 -11.23
CA ALA A 116 -17.85 -5.00 -12.03
C ALA A 116 -17.16 -6.08 -12.88
N ALA A 117 -15.97 -5.77 -13.41
CA ALA A 117 -15.21 -6.69 -14.26
C ALA A 117 -14.50 -7.80 -13.47
N THR A 118 -14.03 -7.52 -12.26
CA THR A 118 -13.18 -8.45 -11.48
C THR A 118 -13.91 -9.11 -10.32
N GLY A 119 -14.98 -8.51 -9.82
CA GLY A 119 -15.70 -8.95 -8.62
C GLY A 119 -15.05 -8.57 -7.29
N ILE A 120 -13.85 -7.95 -7.29
CA ILE A 120 -13.22 -7.41 -6.08
C ILE A 120 -13.92 -6.10 -5.67
N GLY A 121 -14.14 -5.91 -4.37
CA GLY A 121 -14.62 -4.61 -3.86
C GLY A 121 -13.46 -3.63 -3.71
N ILE A 122 -13.68 -2.35 -4.03
CA ILE A 122 -12.64 -1.33 -3.96
C ILE A 122 -13.17 -0.07 -3.28
N GLY A 123 -12.42 0.46 -2.31
CA GLY A 123 -12.63 1.76 -1.69
C GLY A 123 -11.54 2.76 -2.08
N VAL A 124 -11.93 4.01 -2.34
CA VAL A 124 -10.99 5.09 -2.66
C VAL A 124 -10.77 5.96 -1.44
N ILE A 125 -9.51 6.23 -1.12
CA ILE A 125 -9.09 7.18 -0.09
C ILE A 125 -8.52 8.41 -0.78
N ILE A 126 -9.17 9.56 -0.62
CA ILE A 126 -8.62 10.83 -1.11
C ILE A 126 -7.56 11.28 -0.11
N ALA A 127 -6.32 11.44 -0.57
CA ALA A 127 -5.20 11.84 0.27
C ALA A 127 -4.81 13.30 0.04
N ALA A 128 -4.59 14.03 1.13
CA ALA A 128 -3.90 15.31 1.10
C ALA A 128 -2.38 15.11 1.09
N ASN A 129 -1.66 16.05 0.52
CA ASN A 129 -0.20 16.04 0.47
C ASN A 129 0.37 16.97 1.56
N ARG A 130 1.20 16.41 2.47
CA ARG A 130 1.81 17.18 3.58
C ARG A 130 2.68 18.34 3.11
N THR A 131 3.29 18.23 1.92
CA THR A 131 4.20 19.24 1.40
C THR A 131 3.48 20.47 0.83
N LYS A 132 2.14 20.39 0.73
CA LYS A 132 1.28 21.46 0.23
C LYS A 132 0.66 22.27 1.37
N HIS A 133 0.13 23.43 1.01
CA HIS A 133 -0.49 24.30 2.01
C HIS A 133 -1.74 23.62 2.63
N PRO A 134 -1.97 23.70 3.96
CA PRO A 134 -3.11 23.05 4.64
C PRO A 134 -4.49 23.43 4.10
N LEU A 135 -4.64 24.58 3.45
CA LEU A 135 -5.88 24.97 2.77
C LEU A 135 -6.20 24.06 1.58
N GLU A 136 -5.20 23.52 0.89
CA GLU A 136 -5.40 22.54 -0.19
C GLU A 136 -5.97 21.23 0.39
N ALA A 137 -5.48 20.80 1.56
CA ALA A 137 -6.03 19.65 2.26
C ALA A 137 -7.52 19.85 2.63
N ARG A 138 -7.91 21.06 3.04
CA ARG A 138 -9.33 21.38 3.30
C ARG A 138 -10.18 21.31 2.03
N THR A 139 -9.62 21.69 0.90
CA THR A 139 -10.30 21.55 -0.41
C THR A 139 -10.44 20.08 -0.79
N ALA A 140 -9.38 19.28 -0.64
CA ALA A 140 -9.40 17.85 -0.86
C ALA A 140 -10.40 17.13 0.07
N ALA A 141 -10.49 17.54 1.35
CA ALA A 141 -11.44 16.99 2.31
C ALA A 141 -12.91 17.31 1.95
N ARG A 142 -13.20 18.52 1.42
CA ARG A 142 -14.55 18.85 0.92
C ARG A 142 -14.88 18.04 -0.33
N LEU A 143 -13.92 17.85 -1.22
CA LEU A 143 -14.07 16.99 -2.38
C LEU A 143 -14.40 15.55 -1.94
N ALA A 144 -13.59 14.98 -1.04
CA ALA A 144 -13.81 13.64 -0.49
C ALA A 144 -15.19 13.51 0.16
N ALA A 145 -15.59 14.49 0.98
CA ALA A 145 -16.91 14.54 1.62
C ALA A 145 -18.07 14.54 0.61
N GLY A 146 -17.89 15.21 -0.54
CA GLY A 146 -18.89 15.22 -1.63
C GLY A 146 -19.12 13.84 -2.26
N TYR A 147 -18.18 12.90 -2.12
CA TYR A 147 -18.24 11.54 -2.65
C TYR A 147 -18.32 10.46 -1.56
N ALA A 148 -18.49 10.83 -0.30
CA ALA A 148 -18.73 9.88 0.79
C ALA A 148 -19.95 9.01 0.49
N GLY A 149 -19.83 7.70 0.66
CA GLY A 149 -20.86 6.73 0.29
C GLY A 149 -21.02 6.49 -1.23
N ARG A 150 -20.20 7.15 -2.06
CA ARG A 150 -20.18 6.98 -3.52
C ARG A 150 -18.80 6.50 -4.02
N GLY A 151 -18.15 5.64 -3.25
CA GLY A 151 -16.84 5.04 -3.57
C GLY A 151 -15.68 5.63 -2.76
N VAL A 152 -15.79 6.87 -2.25
CA VAL A 152 -14.81 7.42 -1.31
C VAL A 152 -15.13 6.91 0.09
N VAL A 153 -14.15 6.25 0.72
CA VAL A 153 -14.31 5.59 2.02
C VAL A 153 -13.45 6.22 3.14
N GLY A 154 -12.45 7.01 2.77
CA GLY A 154 -11.53 7.62 3.74
C GLY A 154 -10.86 8.88 3.23
N PHE A 155 -10.21 9.57 4.16
CA PHE A 155 -9.38 10.72 3.91
C PHE A 155 -7.99 10.49 4.51
N GLY A 156 -6.95 10.64 3.68
CA GLY A 156 -5.56 10.38 4.02
C GLY A 156 -4.69 11.63 4.07
N LEU A 157 -3.48 11.46 4.58
CA LEU A 157 -2.41 12.45 4.57
C LEU A 157 -1.11 11.71 4.24
N SER A 158 -0.47 12.04 3.13
CA SER A 158 0.70 11.33 2.60
C SER A 158 1.84 12.28 2.23
N SER A 159 2.91 11.76 1.64
CA SER A 159 4.13 12.46 1.25
C SER A 159 5.09 12.67 2.44
N ASP A 160 6.12 13.50 2.29
CA ASP A 160 7.24 13.67 3.24
C ASP A 160 6.76 13.99 4.66
N GLU A 161 6.85 13.02 5.56
CA GLU A 161 6.36 13.11 6.93
C GLU A 161 7.05 14.22 7.75
N ARG A 162 8.27 14.60 7.36
CA ARG A 162 9.03 15.71 7.98
C ARG A 162 8.47 17.09 7.67
N ARG A 163 7.50 17.17 6.75
CA ARG A 163 6.86 18.41 6.31
C ARG A 163 5.44 18.49 6.84
N GLY A 164 5.04 19.63 7.33
CA GLY A 164 3.69 19.88 7.84
C GLY A 164 3.29 19.01 9.02
N THR A 165 2.97 19.62 10.13
CA THR A 165 2.55 18.95 11.36
C THR A 165 1.10 18.41 11.22
N ALA A 166 0.76 17.33 11.90
CA ALA A 166 -0.60 16.78 11.90
C ALA A 166 -1.64 17.87 12.30
N ALA A 167 -1.32 18.71 13.28
CA ALA A 167 -2.19 19.79 13.77
C ALA A 167 -2.62 20.77 12.67
N GLU A 168 -1.74 21.06 11.70
CA GLU A 168 -2.07 21.96 10.58
C GLU A 168 -3.16 21.36 9.67
N PHE A 169 -3.23 20.04 9.59
CA PHE A 169 -4.20 19.30 8.76
C PHE A 169 -5.48 18.91 9.51
N ALA A 170 -5.53 19.06 10.84
CA ALA A 170 -6.70 18.73 11.66
C ALA A 170 -8.02 19.34 11.16
N PRO A 171 -8.07 20.60 10.66
CA PRO A 171 -9.31 21.13 10.09
C PRO A 171 -9.82 20.38 8.86
N ALA A 172 -8.94 19.78 8.03
CA ALA A 172 -9.32 18.99 6.89
C ALA A 172 -9.90 17.63 7.34
N PHE A 173 -9.27 16.96 8.29
CA PHE A 173 -9.77 15.72 8.86
C PHE A 173 -11.13 15.88 9.56
N LYS A 174 -11.35 17.01 10.25
CA LYS A 174 -12.67 17.32 10.82
C LYS A 174 -13.77 17.48 9.75
N ILE A 175 -13.44 17.97 8.56
CA ILE A 175 -14.39 18.03 7.43
C ILE A 175 -14.72 16.61 6.96
N ALA A 176 -13.72 15.77 6.73
CA ALA A 176 -13.89 14.39 6.29
C ALA A 176 -14.67 13.53 7.30
N ALA A 177 -14.34 13.64 8.59
CA ALA A 177 -15.01 12.91 9.66
C ALA A 177 -16.51 13.24 9.76
N ARG A 178 -16.90 14.52 9.55
CA ARG A 178 -18.33 14.92 9.52
C ARG A 178 -19.12 14.27 8.38
N ALA A 179 -18.44 13.86 7.32
CA ALA A 179 -19.01 13.12 6.20
C ALA A 179 -18.99 11.59 6.40
N GLY A 180 -18.50 11.10 7.55
CA GLY A 180 -18.40 9.69 7.86
C GLY A 180 -17.22 8.97 7.18
N LEU A 181 -16.23 9.71 6.69
CA LEU A 181 -15.03 9.14 6.10
C LEU A 181 -14.03 8.71 7.18
N LEU A 182 -13.37 7.57 6.96
CA LEU A 182 -12.27 7.12 7.83
C LEU A 182 -11.09 8.09 7.79
N SER A 183 -10.46 8.31 8.93
CA SER A 183 -9.20 9.05 9.06
C SER A 183 -8.02 8.10 8.90
N VAL A 184 -7.25 8.25 7.80
CA VAL A 184 -6.16 7.33 7.42
C VAL A 184 -4.87 8.11 7.08
N PRO A 185 -4.27 8.86 8.04
CA PRO A 185 -3.02 9.56 7.83
C PRO A 185 -1.82 8.60 7.86
N HIS A 186 -0.72 8.97 7.16
CA HIS A 186 0.60 8.39 7.41
C HIS A 186 1.19 8.97 8.69
N GLY A 187 1.88 8.15 9.46
CA GLY A 187 2.60 8.59 10.66
C GLY A 187 3.56 7.52 11.16
N GLY A 188 4.73 7.94 11.65
CA GLY A 188 5.73 7.03 12.20
C GLY A 188 6.40 6.13 11.14
N GLU A 189 6.53 6.63 9.92
CA GLU A 189 7.37 6.05 8.87
C GLU A 189 8.77 6.67 8.89
N LEU A 190 8.84 7.98 8.66
CA LEU A 190 10.09 8.74 8.57
C LEU A 190 10.39 9.52 9.86
N GLU A 191 9.38 9.73 10.68
CA GLU A 191 9.46 10.42 11.97
C GLU A 191 9.22 9.44 13.13
N GLY A 192 9.53 9.91 14.35
CA GLY A 192 9.44 9.10 15.56
C GLY A 192 8.01 8.87 16.08
N PRO A 193 7.88 8.26 17.29
CA PRO A 193 6.59 7.96 17.92
C PRO A 193 5.68 9.18 18.08
N ALA A 194 6.23 10.36 18.24
CA ALA A 194 5.46 11.61 18.35
C ALA A 194 4.58 11.88 17.12
N SER A 195 5.00 11.45 15.93
CA SER A 195 4.17 11.56 14.71
C SER A 195 2.95 10.65 14.77
N VAL A 196 3.12 9.41 15.22
CA VAL A 196 2.01 8.48 15.44
C VAL A 196 1.05 9.04 16.48
N GLN A 197 1.59 9.55 17.58
CA GLN A 197 0.79 10.18 18.63
C GLN A 197 -0.03 11.36 18.08
N ALA A 198 0.59 12.22 17.25
CA ALA A 198 -0.10 13.37 16.65
C ALA A 198 -1.22 12.90 15.69
N CYS A 199 -1.05 11.78 14.97
CA CYS A 199 -2.13 11.19 14.17
C CYS A 199 -3.33 10.79 15.04
N LEU A 200 -3.10 10.24 16.22
CA LEU A 200 -4.16 9.90 17.15
C LEU A 200 -4.85 11.14 17.74
N ASP A 201 -4.08 12.12 18.20
CA ASP A 201 -4.58 13.22 19.00
C ASP A 201 -5.18 14.34 18.14
N GLU A 202 -4.55 14.67 17.03
CA GLU A 202 -4.94 15.79 16.17
C GLU A 202 -5.87 15.38 15.03
N LEU A 203 -5.66 14.17 14.48
CA LEU A 203 -6.38 13.71 13.31
C LEU A 203 -7.45 12.66 13.65
N ASN A 204 -7.52 12.20 14.90
CA ASN A 204 -8.41 11.14 15.35
C ASN A 204 -8.37 9.94 14.41
N ALA A 205 -7.15 9.44 14.16
CA ALA A 205 -6.90 8.39 13.18
C ALA A 205 -7.65 7.08 13.53
N ASP A 206 -8.41 6.56 12.58
CA ASP A 206 -9.01 5.23 12.61
C ASP A 206 -7.95 4.17 12.25
N ARG A 207 -7.11 4.50 11.27
CA ARG A 207 -5.94 3.73 10.85
C ARG A 207 -4.77 4.68 10.66
N ILE A 208 -3.55 4.16 10.76
CA ILE A 208 -2.34 4.93 10.52
C ILE A 208 -1.47 4.17 9.51
N GLY A 209 -1.16 4.82 8.38
CA GLY A 209 -0.19 4.31 7.42
C GLY A 209 1.17 4.13 8.09
N HIS A 210 1.77 2.97 7.92
CA HIS A 210 2.97 2.46 8.58
C HIS A 210 2.85 2.33 10.10
N GLY A 211 3.02 3.40 10.85
CA GLY A 211 2.94 3.40 12.31
C GLY A 211 4.10 2.68 13.03
N VAL A 212 5.13 2.25 12.30
CA VAL A 212 6.18 1.35 12.84
C VAL A 212 7.01 1.99 13.95
N ALA A 213 7.18 3.31 13.94
CA ALA A 213 7.88 4.04 14.98
C ALA A 213 7.21 3.95 16.35
N ALA A 214 5.91 3.63 16.43
CA ALA A 214 5.21 3.43 17.69
C ALA A 214 5.86 2.34 18.55
N ALA A 215 6.53 1.38 17.94
CA ALA A 215 7.23 0.31 18.63
C ALA A 215 8.29 0.81 19.63
N ALA A 216 8.80 2.03 19.47
CA ALA A 216 9.79 2.61 20.38
C ALA A 216 9.20 3.17 21.69
N ASP A 217 7.87 3.34 21.79
CA ASP A 217 7.19 3.95 22.92
C ASP A 217 6.12 3.01 23.53
N PRO A 218 6.38 2.38 24.70
CA PRO A 218 5.42 1.49 25.33
C PRO A 218 4.07 2.15 25.66
N SER A 219 4.06 3.42 26.07
CA SER A 219 2.83 4.13 26.41
C SER A 219 1.96 4.37 25.17
N LEU A 220 2.59 4.61 24.02
CA LEU A 220 1.90 4.75 22.74
C LEU A 220 1.35 3.40 22.25
N LEU A 221 2.08 2.30 22.47
CA LEU A 221 1.58 0.94 22.17
C LEU A 221 0.29 0.65 22.96
N ASP A 222 0.27 0.94 24.26
CA ASP A 222 -0.92 0.75 25.11
C ASP A 222 -2.11 1.60 24.61
N ARG A 223 -1.85 2.82 24.17
CA ARG A 223 -2.89 3.71 23.63
C ARG A 223 -3.45 3.21 22.29
N LEU A 224 -2.60 2.75 21.38
CA LEU A 224 -3.00 2.19 20.09
C LEU A 224 -3.83 0.91 20.29
N ALA A 225 -3.39 0.02 21.18
CA ALA A 225 -4.10 -1.19 21.52
C ALA A 225 -5.45 -0.89 22.19
N GLY A 226 -5.49 0.04 23.16
CA GLY A 226 -6.74 0.45 23.82
C GLY A 226 -7.76 1.08 22.88
N ARG A 227 -7.30 1.82 21.86
CA ARG A 227 -8.16 2.43 20.83
C ARG A 227 -8.49 1.48 19.67
N GLN A 228 -7.81 0.35 19.57
CA GLN A 228 -7.89 -0.58 18.44
C GLN A 228 -7.62 0.12 17.09
N THR A 229 -6.71 1.11 17.10
CA THR A 229 -6.29 1.79 15.88
C THR A 229 -5.43 0.84 15.06
N THR A 230 -5.83 0.57 13.82
CA THR A 230 -5.10 -0.34 12.93
C THR A 230 -3.86 0.34 12.35
N LEU A 231 -2.69 -0.31 12.43
CA LEU A 231 -1.48 0.12 11.74
C LEU A 231 -1.37 -0.60 10.39
N GLU A 232 -1.16 0.16 9.32
CA GLU A 232 -0.98 -0.36 7.96
C GLU A 232 0.50 -0.57 7.68
N VAL A 233 1.05 -1.68 8.18
CA VAL A 233 2.50 -1.97 8.10
C VAL A 233 2.89 -2.45 6.71
N CYS A 234 3.93 -1.85 6.13
CA CYS A 234 4.43 -2.12 4.79
C CYS A 234 5.90 -2.59 4.84
N PRO A 235 6.18 -3.87 5.17
CA PRO A 235 7.54 -4.37 5.40
C PRO A 235 8.52 -4.10 4.26
N ALA A 236 8.12 -4.37 3.01
CA ALA A 236 8.99 -4.16 1.85
C ALA A 236 9.34 -2.68 1.65
N SER A 237 8.37 -1.77 1.82
CA SER A 237 8.58 -0.33 1.79
C SER A 237 9.51 0.14 2.89
N ASN A 238 9.27 -0.29 4.14
CA ASN A 238 10.09 0.09 5.27
C ASN A 238 11.57 -0.28 5.06
N VAL A 239 11.85 -1.43 4.45
CA VAL A 239 13.21 -1.84 4.11
C VAL A 239 13.74 -1.04 2.92
N ALA A 240 12.97 -0.90 1.85
CA ALA A 240 13.41 -0.21 0.64
C ALA A 240 13.74 1.27 0.91
N LEU A 241 12.99 1.93 1.78
CA LEU A 241 13.24 3.32 2.19
C LEU A 241 14.29 3.45 3.30
N GLY A 242 14.77 2.33 3.87
CA GLY A 242 15.78 2.31 4.93
C GLY A 242 15.25 2.69 6.31
N VAL A 243 13.94 2.61 6.51
CA VAL A 243 13.28 2.74 7.82
C VAL A 243 13.64 1.54 8.70
N ALA A 244 13.71 0.35 8.09
CA ALA A 244 14.27 -0.85 8.69
C ALA A 244 15.50 -1.29 7.87
N ALA A 245 16.54 -1.81 8.53
CA ALA A 245 17.76 -2.26 7.86
C ALA A 245 17.53 -3.58 7.10
N ALA A 246 16.67 -4.44 7.62
CA ALA A 246 16.28 -5.72 7.02
C ALA A 246 14.80 -6.05 7.37
N PRO A 247 14.18 -7.00 6.68
CA PRO A 247 12.80 -7.41 6.98
C PRO A 247 12.61 -7.85 8.44
N ALA A 248 13.61 -8.44 9.07
CA ALA A 248 13.57 -8.86 10.48
C ALA A 248 13.52 -7.68 11.48
N ASP A 249 13.96 -6.49 11.04
CA ASP A 249 13.99 -5.29 11.88
C ASP A 249 12.64 -4.53 11.85
N VAL A 250 11.72 -4.89 10.97
CA VAL A 250 10.35 -4.36 10.99
C VAL A 250 9.67 -4.85 12.28
N PRO A 251 9.16 -3.96 13.15
CA PRO A 251 8.75 -4.34 14.51
C PRO A 251 7.40 -5.06 14.58
N LEU A 252 7.08 -5.89 13.58
CA LEU A 252 5.79 -6.58 13.44
C LEU A 252 5.41 -7.36 14.70
N LEU A 253 6.32 -8.21 15.19
CA LEU A 253 6.04 -9.03 16.38
C LEU A 253 5.78 -8.18 17.63
N ARG A 254 6.48 -7.06 17.77
CA ARG A 254 6.30 -6.17 18.92
C ARG A 254 4.95 -5.47 18.89
N LEU A 255 4.50 -5.04 17.70
CA LEU A 255 3.18 -4.45 17.52
C LEU A 255 2.07 -5.46 17.82
N LEU A 256 2.19 -6.68 17.31
CA LEU A 256 1.24 -7.77 17.57
C LEU A 256 1.20 -8.17 19.04
N ALA A 257 2.36 -8.29 19.69
CA ALA A 257 2.46 -8.61 21.13
C ALA A 257 1.82 -7.55 22.03
N ALA A 258 1.79 -6.30 21.58
CA ALA A 258 1.08 -5.21 22.26
C ALA A 258 -0.45 -5.24 22.02
N GLY A 259 -0.97 -6.16 21.23
CA GLY A 259 -2.40 -6.27 20.92
C GLY A 259 -2.91 -5.22 19.91
N ILE A 260 -2.02 -4.61 19.14
CA ILE A 260 -2.37 -3.62 18.12
C ILE A 260 -2.84 -4.34 16.85
N PRO A 261 -4.00 -3.97 16.29
CA PRO A 261 -4.41 -4.49 15.00
C PRO A 261 -3.42 -4.05 13.89
N VAL A 262 -2.96 -5.02 13.11
CA VAL A 262 -2.05 -4.78 11.98
C VAL A 262 -2.69 -5.23 10.68
N ALA A 263 -2.67 -4.37 9.68
CA ALA A 263 -2.96 -4.70 8.29
C ALA A 263 -1.65 -4.62 7.49
N LEU A 264 -1.28 -5.71 6.82
CA LEU A 264 -0.14 -5.67 5.92
C LEU A 264 -0.52 -4.94 4.61
N GLY A 265 0.36 -4.07 4.13
CA GLY A 265 0.18 -3.25 2.94
C GLY A 265 1.34 -3.37 1.97
N ALA A 266 1.08 -3.14 0.68
CA ALA A 266 2.09 -3.20 -0.38
C ALA A 266 2.70 -1.82 -0.70
N ASP A 267 2.03 -0.75 -0.31
CA ASP A 267 2.44 0.65 -0.50
C ASP A 267 2.59 1.03 -1.99
N ASP A 268 3.79 1.01 -2.54
CA ASP A 268 4.11 1.32 -3.93
C ASP A 268 4.78 0.12 -4.63
N PRO A 269 4.05 -0.92 -5.05
CA PRO A 269 4.63 -2.11 -5.71
C PRO A 269 5.54 -1.80 -6.91
N LEU A 270 5.24 -0.74 -7.65
CA LEU A 270 6.08 -0.27 -8.75
C LEU A 270 7.50 0.10 -8.30
N LEU A 271 7.65 0.64 -7.10
CA LEU A 271 8.91 1.15 -6.58
C LEU A 271 9.60 0.17 -5.63
N PHE A 272 8.83 -0.66 -4.94
CA PHE A 272 9.37 -1.58 -3.94
C PHE A 272 9.43 -3.03 -4.42
N GLY A 273 8.85 -3.35 -5.58
CA GLY A 273 8.93 -4.68 -6.20
C GLY A 273 8.16 -5.77 -5.47
N ALA A 274 7.31 -5.42 -4.52
CA ALA A 274 6.59 -6.36 -3.68
C ALA A 274 5.10 -6.00 -3.60
N ARG A 275 4.24 -7.02 -3.73
CA ARG A 275 2.79 -6.91 -3.55
C ARG A 275 2.38 -7.53 -2.21
N LEU A 276 1.09 -7.73 -2.00
CA LEU A 276 0.53 -8.16 -0.72
C LEU A 276 1.05 -9.54 -0.27
N THR A 277 1.08 -10.53 -1.16
CA THR A 277 1.55 -11.88 -0.82
C THR A 277 2.98 -11.88 -0.28
N ALA A 278 3.85 -11.05 -0.88
CA ALA A 278 5.23 -10.91 -0.41
C ALA A 278 5.32 -10.37 1.03
N GLN A 279 4.38 -9.53 1.47
CA GLN A 279 4.34 -9.06 2.86
C GLN A 279 3.97 -10.19 3.83
N TYR A 280 3.02 -11.05 3.43
CA TYR A 280 2.65 -12.26 4.20
C TYR A 280 3.79 -13.29 4.22
N GLU A 281 4.56 -13.41 3.11
CA GLU A 281 5.77 -14.24 3.06
C GLU A 281 6.84 -13.75 4.05
N VAL A 282 7.05 -12.44 4.16
CA VAL A 282 7.92 -11.86 5.19
C VAL A 282 7.41 -12.20 6.59
N ALA A 283 6.12 -12.06 6.85
CA ALA A 283 5.53 -12.40 8.13
C ALA A 283 5.74 -13.88 8.48
N ARG A 284 5.59 -14.78 7.52
CA ARG A 284 5.81 -16.22 7.67
C ARG A 284 7.29 -16.57 7.81
N ALA A 285 8.08 -16.22 6.81
CA ALA A 285 9.44 -16.76 6.67
C ALA A 285 10.46 -16.04 7.54
N VAL A 286 10.28 -14.73 7.78
CA VAL A 286 11.23 -13.91 8.54
C VAL A 286 10.81 -13.78 10.01
N HIS A 287 9.52 -13.52 10.24
CA HIS A 287 9.00 -13.35 11.60
C HIS A 287 8.48 -14.64 12.22
N GLY A 288 8.46 -15.77 11.48
CA GLY A 288 8.08 -17.08 11.99
C GLY A 288 6.60 -17.22 12.37
N LEU A 289 5.74 -16.38 11.78
CA LEU A 289 4.31 -16.45 12.10
C LEU A 289 3.66 -17.71 11.50
N SER A 290 2.86 -18.38 12.33
CA SER A 290 2.09 -19.56 11.92
C SER A 290 0.91 -19.21 11.02
N ASP A 291 0.24 -20.21 10.45
CA ASP A 291 -0.97 -20.02 9.66
C ASP A 291 -2.10 -19.36 10.45
N GLU A 292 -2.22 -19.66 11.74
CA GLU A 292 -3.19 -19.01 12.63
C GLU A 292 -2.92 -17.50 12.76
N TRP A 293 -1.65 -17.12 12.90
CA TRP A 293 -1.27 -15.72 12.94
C TRP A 293 -1.45 -15.02 11.60
N LEU A 294 -1.17 -15.68 10.47
CA LEU A 294 -1.43 -15.11 9.16
C LEU A 294 -2.92 -14.92 8.91
N ALA A 295 -3.74 -15.89 9.33
CA ALA A 295 -5.20 -15.76 9.32
C ALA A 295 -5.65 -14.59 10.19
N GLU A 296 -5.05 -14.40 11.37
CA GLU A 296 -5.41 -13.30 12.26
C GLU A 296 -5.00 -11.93 11.68
N LEU A 297 -3.83 -11.81 11.04
CA LEU A 297 -3.44 -10.60 10.27
C LEU A 297 -4.47 -10.28 9.17
N ALA A 298 -4.92 -11.30 8.45
CA ALA A 298 -5.97 -11.12 7.44
C ALA A 298 -7.30 -10.66 8.07
N ARG A 299 -7.71 -11.24 9.21
CA ARG A 299 -8.89 -10.80 9.95
C ARG A 299 -8.77 -9.38 10.48
N MET A 300 -7.59 -8.97 10.98
CA MET A 300 -7.31 -7.60 11.40
C MET A 300 -7.47 -6.63 10.22
N SER A 301 -6.92 -6.98 9.04
CA SER A 301 -7.11 -6.19 7.82
C SER A 301 -8.58 -6.05 7.44
N VAL A 302 -9.36 -7.14 7.48
CA VAL A 302 -10.80 -7.11 7.18
C VAL A 302 -11.55 -6.24 8.20
N ARG A 303 -11.26 -6.37 9.50
CA ARG A 303 -11.91 -5.55 10.55
C ARG A 303 -11.62 -4.07 10.36
N GLY A 304 -10.35 -3.72 10.11
CA GLY A 304 -9.91 -2.33 9.90
C GLY A 304 -10.36 -1.70 8.58
N SER A 305 -10.80 -2.51 7.60
CA SER A 305 -11.22 -2.01 6.27
C SER A 305 -12.53 -1.23 6.32
N ALA A 306 -12.78 -0.45 5.27
CA ALA A 306 -14.08 0.18 5.00
C ALA A 306 -15.05 -0.75 4.24
N ALA A 307 -14.73 -2.03 4.08
CA ALA A 307 -15.56 -2.98 3.36
C ALA A 307 -16.97 -3.06 3.98
N PRO A 308 -18.02 -3.16 3.15
CA PRO A 308 -19.38 -3.35 3.62
C PRO A 308 -19.51 -4.60 4.50
N PRO A 309 -20.46 -4.63 5.48
CA PRO A 309 -20.60 -5.75 6.40
C PRO A 309 -20.72 -7.12 5.73
N ALA A 310 -21.46 -7.23 4.63
CA ALA A 310 -21.59 -8.46 3.87
C ALA A 310 -20.26 -8.92 3.23
N VAL A 311 -19.44 -7.99 2.77
CA VAL A 311 -18.11 -8.29 2.24
C VAL A 311 -17.20 -8.75 3.37
N LYS A 312 -17.17 -8.05 4.51
CA LYS A 312 -16.42 -8.47 5.70
C LYS A 312 -16.79 -9.88 6.14
N ALA A 313 -18.09 -10.20 6.24
CA ALA A 313 -18.55 -11.54 6.63
C ALA A 313 -18.08 -12.62 5.65
N ARG A 314 -18.17 -12.37 4.33
CA ARG A 314 -17.67 -13.30 3.31
C ARG A 314 -16.15 -13.51 3.44
N LEU A 315 -15.38 -12.43 3.62
CA LEU A 315 -13.92 -12.53 3.75
C LEU A 315 -13.51 -13.27 5.02
N MET A 316 -14.18 -13.02 6.16
CA MET A 316 -13.94 -13.76 7.42
C MET A 316 -14.19 -15.25 7.22
N SER A 317 -15.32 -15.63 6.58
CA SER A 317 -15.60 -17.03 6.28
C SER A 317 -14.55 -17.67 5.34
N GLY A 318 -14.05 -16.89 4.37
CA GLY A 318 -12.96 -17.34 3.49
C GLY A 318 -11.65 -17.60 4.22
N ILE A 319 -11.29 -16.72 5.17
CA ILE A 319 -10.10 -16.91 6.02
C ILE A 319 -10.25 -18.16 6.91
N ASP A 320 -11.42 -18.37 7.49
CA ASP A 320 -11.69 -19.55 8.33
C ASP A 320 -11.63 -20.85 7.51
N ALA A 321 -12.17 -20.82 6.29
CA ALA A 321 -12.09 -21.96 5.37
C ALA A 321 -10.65 -22.26 4.93
N TRP A 322 -9.85 -21.22 4.65
CA TRP A 322 -8.43 -21.38 4.33
C TRP A 322 -7.64 -22.00 5.50
N LEU A 323 -7.86 -21.53 6.72
CA LEU A 323 -7.17 -22.04 7.91
C LEU A 323 -7.57 -23.49 8.22
N SER A 324 -8.80 -23.88 7.89
CA SER A 324 -9.31 -25.24 8.14
C SER A 324 -8.97 -26.21 7.00
N ALA A 325 -8.46 -25.73 5.88
CA ALA A 325 -8.10 -26.57 4.74
C ALA A 325 -6.86 -27.43 5.08
N PRO A 326 -6.84 -28.71 4.67
CA PRO A 326 -5.64 -29.53 4.84
C PRO A 326 -4.46 -28.88 4.07
N ALA A 327 -3.28 -28.91 4.71
CA ALA A 327 -2.07 -28.42 4.06
C ALA A 327 -1.90 -29.08 2.68
N PRO A 328 -1.55 -28.32 1.64
CA PRO A 328 -1.30 -28.92 0.32
C PRO A 328 -0.20 -29.99 0.47
N ALA A 329 -0.42 -31.15 -0.14
CA ALA A 329 0.56 -32.21 -0.12
C ALA A 329 1.91 -31.65 -0.64
N PRO A 330 3.05 -31.97 0.01
CA PRO A 330 4.32 -31.47 -0.44
C PRO A 330 4.52 -31.83 -1.92
N THR A 331 4.66 -30.82 -2.77
CA THR A 331 5.03 -31.02 -4.17
C THR A 331 6.35 -31.77 -4.18
N ARG A 332 6.37 -33.01 -4.65
CA ARG A 332 7.63 -33.73 -4.87
C ARG A 332 8.48 -32.85 -5.79
N PRO A 333 9.75 -32.59 -5.43
CA PRO A 333 10.64 -31.94 -6.38
C PRO A 333 10.61 -32.79 -7.66
N SER A 334 10.37 -32.17 -8.79
CA SER A 334 10.47 -32.82 -10.10
C SER A 334 11.94 -33.24 -10.28
N GLY A 335 12.25 -34.44 -9.78
CA GLY A 335 13.51 -35.11 -10.06
C GLY A 335 13.45 -35.63 -11.47
N ASP A 336 14.00 -34.91 -12.39
CA ASP A 336 14.62 -35.50 -13.58
C ASP A 336 15.59 -34.48 -14.21
N HIS A 337 16.75 -34.31 -13.59
CA HIS A 337 17.92 -33.90 -14.34
C HIS A 337 18.71 -35.21 -14.60
N GLY A 338 18.43 -35.84 -15.75
CA GLY A 338 19.22 -36.93 -16.26
C GLY A 338 20.68 -36.52 -16.30
N VAL A 339 21.47 -37.19 -15.46
CA VAL A 339 22.92 -37.16 -15.51
C VAL A 339 23.29 -37.83 -16.84
N LEU A 340 23.66 -37.06 -17.84
CA LEU A 340 24.38 -37.54 -19.01
C LEU A 340 25.80 -37.93 -18.53
N CYS A 341 25.97 -39.22 -18.25
CA CYS A 341 27.30 -39.83 -18.22
C CYS A 341 27.88 -39.74 -19.63
N THR A 342 28.86 -38.86 -19.78
CA THR A 342 29.80 -38.93 -20.92
C THR A 342 30.91 -39.89 -20.55
N ASP A 343 30.89 -41.10 -21.11
CA ASP A 343 32.04 -42.00 -21.19
C ASP A 343 33.19 -41.32 -21.94
N LYS A 344 34.28 -41.16 -21.25
CA LYS A 344 35.57 -40.85 -21.88
C LYS A 344 36.33 -42.15 -22.10
N ASP A 345 36.20 -42.69 -23.27
CA ASP A 345 37.12 -43.65 -23.80
C ASP A 345 38.34 -42.90 -24.34
N THR A 346 39.48 -43.18 -23.73
CA THR A 346 40.80 -42.91 -24.27
C THR A 346 41.23 -43.97 -25.27
N PRO A 347 41.89 -43.64 -26.34
CA PRO A 347 42.93 -44.54 -26.82
C PRO A 347 44.33 -43.88 -26.90
N ASP A 348 45.24 -44.78 -26.61
CA ASP A 348 46.68 -44.66 -26.62
C ASP A 348 47.30 -44.10 -27.91
N ARG A 349 48.50 -43.66 -27.67
CA ARG A 349 49.66 -43.28 -28.48
C ARG A 349 49.96 -44.19 -29.74
N PRO A 350 50.91 -43.76 -30.60
CA PRO A 350 52.25 -43.21 -30.27
C PRO A 350 52.50 -41.78 -30.67
#